data_cff0687b271f0be22fe05f6fd555a1e0
#
_entry.id   cff0687b271f0be22fe05f6fd555a1e0
#
_cell.length_a   1.000
_cell.length_b   1.000
_cell.length_c   1.000
_cell.angle_alpha   90.00
_cell.angle_beta   90.00
_cell.angle_gamma   90.00
#
_symmetry.space_group_name_H-M   'P 1'
#
loop_
_entity.id
_entity.type
_entity.pdbx_description
1 polymer ?
#
loop_
_entity_poly.entity_id
_entity_poly.type
_entity_poly.pdbx_seq_one_letter_code
_entity_poly.pdbx_strand_id
1 'polypeptide(L)'
;LIVDEKDYSVFATDAKHGIPAFSFRFDEKDRPGEFYPEKAKALEIPEGKLWHELQMGNSIELGGKEIQSSEVTGDKRPGRKIGVSGDTRPTDELAKFFKNCDYLSFDSTFADELKDKAIEANHSTAKEAAELAEKANVSTLILTHFSARYNDESVLLEEAKQVHKNTIAAKD
;
A
#
# COMPACT_ATOMS: atom_id res chain seq x y z
N LEU A 1 15.08 -1.66 0.57
CA LEU A 1 14.61 -2.92 1.15
C LEU A 1 15.26 -3.10 2.52
N ILE A 2 14.43 -3.31 3.55
CA ILE A 2 14.89 -3.55 4.93
C ILE A 2 14.42 -4.89 5.47
N VAL A 3 13.28 -5.40 4.99
CA VAL A 3 12.75 -6.74 5.31
C VAL A 3 12.29 -7.41 4.02
N ASP A 4 12.61 -8.68 3.85
CA ASP A 4 12.10 -9.51 2.76
C ASP A 4 11.70 -10.88 3.30
N GLU A 5 10.41 -11.05 3.53
CA GLU A 5 9.79 -12.27 4.03
C GLU A 5 9.08 -13.03 2.92
N LYS A 6 8.60 -14.23 3.22
CA LYS A 6 7.89 -15.08 2.25
C LYS A 6 6.67 -14.36 1.65
N ASP A 7 5.91 -13.64 2.48
CA ASP A 7 4.60 -13.11 2.12
C ASP A 7 4.60 -11.59 1.93
N TYR A 8 5.66 -10.88 2.29
CA TYR A 8 5.77 -9.43 2.17
C TYR A 8 7.22 -8.93 2.15
N SER A 9 7.40 -7.71 1.68
CA SER A 9 8.65 -6.95 1.77
C SER A 9 8.40 -5.58 2.36
N VAL A 10 9.38 -5.04 3.11
CA VAL A 10 9.33 -3.67 3.66
C VAL A 10 10.49 -2.87 3.11
N PHE A 11 10.17 -1.69 2.65
CA PHE A 11 11.13 -0.72 2.13
C PHE A 11 11.13 0.53 3.02
N ALA A 12 12.27 1.19 3.12
CA ALA A 12 12.39 2.51 3.72
C ALA A 12 13.12 3.47 2.79
N THR A 13 12.83 4.73 2.92
CA THR A 13 13.54 5.85 2.29
C THR A 13 13.58 7.04 3.25
N ASP A 14 14.48 7.98 3.03
CA ASP A 14 14.55 9.19 3.84
C ASP A 14 13.29 10.04 3.64
N ALA A 15 12.76 10.54 4.75
CA ALA A 15 11.74 11.58 4.77
C ALA A 15 12.41 12.96 4.83
N LYS A 16 11.78 13.97 4.24
CA LYS A 16 12.28 15.35 4.30
C LYS A 16 11.73 16.07 5.53
N HIS A 17 12.45 15.95 6.63
CA HIS A 17 12.08 16.55 7.91
C HIS A 17 13.26 17.26 8.58
N GLY A 18 13.03 17.98 9.70
CA GLY A 18 14.06 18.74 10.43
C GLY A 18 15.07 17.89 11.19
N ILE A 19 14.73 16.63 11.46
CA ILE A 19 15.58 15.61 12.07
C ILE A 19 15.57 14.36 11.17
N PRO A 20 16.53 13.42 11.33
CA PRO A 20 16.49 12.16 10.59
C PRO A 20 15.14 11.44 10.77
N ALA A 21 14.43 11.25 9.68
CA ALA A 21 13.12 10.60 9.65
C ALA A 21 13.03 9.68 8.40
N PHE A 22 12.17 8.68 8.48
CA PHE A 22 12.02 7.70 7.43
C PHE A 22 10.55 7.53 7.03
N SER A 23 10.36 7.31 5.73
CA SER A 23 9.11 6.85 5.16
C SER A 23 9.22 5.36 4.87
N PHE A 24 8.11 4.64 5.03
CA PHE A 24 8.07 3.19 4.86
C PHE A 24 7.03 2.79 3.82
N ARG A 25 7.32 1.68 3.11
CA ARG A 25 6.37 1.01 2.23
C ARG A 25 6.39 -0.48 2.49
N PHE A 26 5.21 -1.03 2.73
CA PHE A 26 4.94 -2.45 2.86
C PHE A 26 4.35 -2.94 1.54
N ASP A 27 5.00 -3.92 0.91
CA ASP A 27 4.54 -4.56 -0.32
C ASP A 27 4.20 -6.02 0.01
N GLU A 28 2.91 -6.36 0.05
CA GLU A 28 2.45 -7.76 0.13
C GLU A 28 2.80 -8.46 -1.20
N LYS A 29 3.29 -9.69 -1.12
CA LYS A 29 3.55 -10.50 -2.33
C LYS A 29 2.25 -11.06 -2.87
N ASP A 30 2.23 -11.34 -4.17
CA ASP A 30 1.08 -11.95 -4.81
C ASP A 30 0.72 -13.26 -4.13
N ARG A 31 -0.57 -13.47 -3.90
CA ARG A 31 -1.10 -14.70 -3.32
C ARG A 31 -1.63 -15.62 -4.41
N PRO A 32 -1.57 -16.94 -4.20
CA PRO A 32 -2.23 -17.90 -5.09
C PRO A 32 -3.69 -17.55 -5.30
N GLY A 33 -4.21 -17.91 -6.45
CA GLY A 33 -5.63 -17.79 -6.76
C GLY A 33 -6.51 -18.67 -5.88
N GLU A 34 -7.81 -18.53 -6.03
CA GLU A 34 -8.76 -19.41 -5.37
C GLU A 34 -8.57 -20.85 -5.87
N PHE A 35 -8.49 -21.81 -4.95
CA PHE A 35 -8.37 -23.21 -5.29
C PHE A 35 -9.76 -23.80 -5.58
N TYR A 36 -9.86 -24.60 -6.64
CA TYR A 36 -11.10 -25.23 -7.08
C TYR A 36 -11.05 -26.74 -6.82
N PRO A 37 -11.60 -27.23 -5.70
CA PRO A 37 -11.57 -28.65 -5.32
C PRO A 37 -12.19 -29.57 -6.39
N GLU A 38 -13.23 -29.11 -7.07
CA GLU A 38 -13.91 -29.86 -8.12
C GLU A 38 -13.00 -30.12 -9.33
N LYS A 39 -12.13 -29.18 -9.70
CA LYS A 39 -11.14 -29.37 -10.76
C LYS A 39 -10.08 -30.39 -10.35
N ALA A 40 -9.60 -30.29 -9.09
CA ALA A 40 -8.62 -31.25 -8.57
C ALA A 40 -9.18 -32.65 -8.51
N LYS A 41 -10.46 -32.81 -8.11
CA LYS A 41 -11.16 -34.11 -8.14
C LYS A 41 -11.35 -34.66 -9.57
N ALA A 42 -11.68 -33.78 -10.52
CA ALA A 42 -11.82 -34.19 -11.93
C ALA A 42 -10.49 -34.65 -12.55
N LEU A 43 -9.36 -34.16 -12.05
CA LEU A 43 -8.00 -34.60 -12.41
C LEU A 43 -7.51 -35.79 -11.56
N GLU A 44 -8.39 -36.39 -10.74
CA GLU A 44 -8.10 -37.52 -9.86
C GLU A 44 -6.92 -37.27 -8.90
N ILE A 45 -6.71 -35.98 -8.51
CA ILE A 45 -5.63 -35.60 -7.59
C ILE A 45 -6.06 -35.92 -6.15
N PRO A 46 -5.31 -36.80 -5.43
CA PRO A 46 -5.63 -37.11 -4.04
C PRO A 46 -5.64 -35.86 -3.13
N GLU A 47 -6.65 -35.77 -2.28
CA GLU A 47 -6.73 -34.71 -1.27
C GLU A 47 -5.54 -34.76 -0.30
N GLY A 48 -5.14 -33.59 0.22
CA GLY A 48 -4.08 -33.48 1.20
C GLY A 48 -2.84 -32.74 0.67
N LYS A 49 -1.65 -33.34 0.79
CA LYS A 49 -0.39 -32.65 0.49
C LYS A 49 -0.31 -32.14 -0.95
N LEU A 50 -0.80 -32.89 -1.93
CA LEU A 50 -0.76 -32.48 -3.35
C LEU A 50 -1.66 -31.26 -3.60
N TRP A 51 -2.84 -31.22 -2.98
CA TRP A 51 -3.71 -30.05 -3.05
C TRP A 51 -3.05 -28.83 -2.41
N HIS A 52 -2.36 -29.02 -1.28
CA HIS A 52 -1.64 -27.94 -0.62
C HIS A 52 -0.53 -27.36 -1.52
N GLU A 53 0.27 -28.21 -2.17
CA GLU A 53 1.29 -27.75 -3.11
C GLU A 53 0.68 -26.92 -4.25
N LEU A 54 -0.41 -27.40 -4.85
CA LEU A 54 -1.14 -26.67 -5.90
C LEU A 54 -1.74 -25.36 -5.38
N GLN A 55 -2.29 -25.35 -4.16
CA GLN A 55 -2.78 -24.11 -3.51
C GLN A 55 -1.66 -23.10 -3.29
N MET A 56 -0.45 -23.55 -3.03
CA MET A 56 0.73 -22.68 -2.84
C MET A 56 1.33 -22.20 -4.19
N GLY A 57 0.75 -22.60 -5.33
CA GLY A 57 1.20 -22.20 -6.65
C GLY A 57 2.29 -23.10 -7.25
N ASN A 58 2.63 -24.22 -6.60
CA ASN A 58 3.60 -25.18 -7.09
C ASN A 58 2.95 -26.15 -8.10
N SER A 59 3.74 -26.68 -9.05
CA SER A 59 3.32 -27.85 -9.84
C SER A 59 3.54 -29.15 -9.06
N ILE A 60 2.80 -30.18 -9.45
CA ILE A 60 2.97 -31.54 -8.92
C ILE A 60 3.16 -32.54 -10.06
N GLU A 61 3.78 -33.68 -9.77
CA GLU A 61 3.84 -34.80 -10.67
C GLU A 61 2.89 -35.92 -10.19
N LEU A 62 1.97 -36.36 -11.05
CA LEU A 62 1.02 -37.43 -10.76
C LEU A 62 0.89 -38.36 -11.97
N GLY A 63 1.18 -39.66 -11.79
CA GLY A 63 1.09 -40.65 -12.86
C GLY A 63 1.97 -40.34 -14.08
N GLY A 64 3.14 -39.70 -13.90
CA GLY A 64 4.06 -39.32 -14.98
C GLY A 64 3.62 -38.05 -15.75
N LYS A 65 2.62 -37.35 -15.26
CA LYS A 65 2.18 -36.05 -15.82
C LYS A 65 2.47 -34.95 -14.80
N GLU A 66 3.01 -33.85 -15.29
CA GLU A 66 3.12 -32.61 -14.51
C GLU A 66 1.78 -31.87 -14.59
N ILE A 67 1.24 -31.52 -13.41
CA ILE A 67 0.00 -30.75 -13.27
C ILE A 67 0.38 -29.40 -12.70
N GLN A 68 0.03 -28.33 -13.42
CA GLN A 68 0.30 -26.97 -13.00
C GLN A 68 -0.77 -26.48 -12.02
N SER A 69 -0.37 -25.65 -11.06
CA SER A 69 -1.31 -25.00 -10.12
C SER A 69 -2.46 -24.30 -10.85
N SER A 70 -2.18 -23.63 -11.97
CA SER A 70 -3.19 -22.91 -12.77
C SER A 70 -4.33 -23.77 -13.33
N GLU A 71 -4.16 -25.08 -13.37
CA GLU A 71 -5.22 -26.00 -13.83
C GLU A 71 -6.36 -26.13 -12.80
N VAL A 72 -6.02 -25.94 -11.51
CA VAL A 72 -6.95 -26.11 -10.38
C VAL A 72 -7.10 -24.85 -9.52
N THR A 73 -6.47 -23.75 -9.91
CA THR A 73 -6.60 -22.44 -9.23
C THR A 73 -7.12 -21.38 -10.20
N GLY A 74 -7.65 -20.31 -9.63
CA GLY A 74 -7.92 -19.06 -10.35
C GLY A 74 -6.67 -18.20 -10.53
N ASP A 75 -6.85 -17.00 -11.06
CA ASP A 75 -5.77 -16.05 -11.24
C ASP A 75 -5.13 -15.67 -9.90
N LYS A 76 -3.82 -15.38 -9.92
CA LYS A 76 -3.11 -14.85 -8.75
C LYS A 76 -3.78 -13.57 -8.27
N ARG A 77 -3.93 -13.45 -6.97
CA ARG A 77 -4.44 -12.24 -6.32
C ARG A 77 -3.27 -11.32 -6.04
N PRO A 78 -3.25 -10.11 -6.62
CA PRO A 78 -2.16 -9.17 -6.40
C PRO A 78 -2.06 -8.81 -4.92
N GLY A 79 -0.83 -8.70 -4.43
CA GLY A 79 -0.53 -8.18 -3.11
C GLY A 79 -0.84 -6.69 -3.02
N ARG A 80 -1.12 -6.20 -1.81
CA ARG A 80 -1.39 -4.79 -1.53
C ARG A 80 -0.11 -4.05 -1.19
N LYS A 81 -0.08 -2.76 -1.53
CA LYS A 81 1.00 -1.85 -1.17
C LYS A 81 0.48 -0.77 -0.23
N ILE A 82 1.14 -0.63 0.91
CA ILE A 82 0.77 0.34 1.94
C ILE A 82 1.98 1.24 2.20
N GLY A 83 1.78 2.55 2.03
CA GLY A 83 2.78 3.57 2.33
C GLY A 83 2.47 4.30 3.64
N VAL A 84 3.53 4.65 4.37
CA VAL A 84 3.47 5.52 5.55
C VAL A 84 4.58 6.55 5.45
N SER A 85 4.23 7.82 5.35
CA SER A 85 5.22 8.87 5.13
C SER A 85 6.06 9.19 6.36
N GLY A 86 5.51 9.04 7.57
CA GLY A 86 6.03 9.76 8.74
C GLY A 86 5.90 11.27 8.54
N ASP A 87 6.56 12.05 9.40
CA ASP A 87 6.59 13.51 9.32
C ASP A 87 7.50 13.95 8.19
N THR A 88 6.98 14.70 7.22
CA THR A 88 7.74 15.03 6.01
C THR A 88 7.16 16.17 5.19
N ARG A 89 8.03 16.81 4.41
CA ARG A 89 7.61 17.57 3.21
C ARG A 89 7.41 16.62 2.02
N PRO A 90 6.47 16.90 1.10
CA PRO A 90 6.33 16.13 -0.12
C PRO A 90 7.56 16.36 -1.02
N THR A 91 8.05 15.27 -1.63
CA THR A 91 9.13 15.29 -2.61
C THR A 91 8.83 14.39 -3.80
N ASP A 92 9.55 14.62 -4.91
CA ASP A 92 9.43 13.77 -6.11
C ASP A 92 9.93 12.34 -5.85
N GLU A 93 10.91 12.20 -4.95
CA GLU A 93 11.42 10.91 -4.50
C GLU A 93 10.34 10.11 -3.77
N LEU A 94 9.62 10.77 -2.85
CA LEU A 94 8.50 10.14 -2.14
C LEU A 94 7.34 9.77 -3.08
N ALA A 95 7.03 10.62 -4.07
CA ALA A 95 6.02 10.28 -5.07
C ALA A 95 6.41 9.03 -5.89
N LYS A 96 7.70 8.88 -6.24
CA LYS A 96 8.21 7.65 -6.88
C LYS A 96 8.19 6.46 -5.95
N PHE A 97 8.56 6.66 -4.68
CA PHE A 97 8.61 5.62 -3.66
C PHE A 97 7.24 5.02 -3.36
N PHE A 98 6.19 5.87 -3.28
CA PHE A 98 4.81 5.46 -3.02
C PHE A 98 4.00 5.13 -4.29
N LYS A 99 4.66 5.03 -5.44
CA LYS A 99 3.97 4.78 -6.71
C LYS A 99 3.09 3.52 -6.64
N ASN A 100 1.82 3.69 -7.03
CA ASN A 100 0.80 2.65 -7.07
C ASN A 100 0.53 1.99 -5.70
N CYS A 101 0.68 2.71 -4.59
CA CYS A 101 0.20 2.23 -3.31
C CYS A 101 -1.34 2.14 -3.31
N ASP A 102 -1.88 1.06 -2.73
CA ASP A 102 -3.32 0.92 -2.49
C ASP A 102 -3.76 1.89 -1.38
N TYR A 103 -2.94 2.05 -0.36
CA TYR A 103 -3.14 2.97 0.75
C TYR A 103 -1.87 3.75 1.03
N LEU A 104 -2.03 5.05 1.25
CA LEU A 104 -0.94 5.92 1.68
C LEU A 104 -1.38 6.76 2.88
N SER A 105 -0.79 6.53 4.04
CA SER A 105 -0.88 7.43 5.19
C SER A 105 0.17 8.52 5.03
N PHE A 106 -0.24 9.80 4.98
CA PHE A 106 0.67 10.91 4.71
C PHE A 106 0.47 12.07 5.68
N ASP A 107 1.59 12.72 6.04
CA ASP A 107 1.64 13.95 6.82
C ASP A 107 0.72 15.01 6.22
N SER A 108 -0.18 15.53 7.02
CA SER A 108 -1.21 16.51 6.65
C SER A 108 -1.44 17.50 7.78
N THR A 109 -0.32 17.97 8.34
CA THR A 109 -0.32 18.79 9.55
C THR A 109 -1.10 20.10 9.40
N PHE A 110 -1.12 20.69 8.19
CA PHE A 110 -1.66 22.02 7.95
C PHE A 110 -2.67 22.07 6.80
N ALA A 111 -3.59 23.05 6.86
CA ALA A 111 -4.37 23.49 5.70
C ALA A 111 -3.49 24.32 4.75
N ASP A 112 -3.90 24.44 3.47
CA ASP A 112 -3.11 25.10 2.40
C ASP A 112 -2.81 26.57 2.69
N GLU A 113 -3.70 27.26 3.40
CA GLU A 113 -3.48 28.66 3.87
C GLU A 113 -2.26 28.81 4.78
N LEU A 114 -1.79 27.73 5.42
CA LEU A 114 -0.62 27.71 6.30
C LEU A 114 0.60 27.03 5.64
N LYS A 115 0.66 27.04 4.32
CA LYS A 115 1.74 26.39 3.56
C LYS A 115 3.13 26.89 3.96
N ASP A 116 3.29 28.19 4.22
CA ASP A 116 4.58 28.74 4.66
C ASP A 116 5.02 28.15 6.01
N LYS A 117 4.08 27.95 6.93
CA LYS A 117 4.35 27.25 8.21
C LYS A 117 4.68 25.78 8.02
N ALA A 118 4.00 25.11 7.08
CA ALA A 118 4.32 23.74 6.75
C ALA A 118 5.77 23.62 6.22
N ILE A 119 6.21 24.55 5.38
CA ILE A 119 7.57 24.60 4.87
C ILE A 119 8.58 24.83 5.99
N GLU A 120 8.33 25.83 6.85
CA GLU A 120 9.20 26.18 7.99
C GLU A 120 9.36 25.00 8.97
N ALA A 121 8.25 24.32 9.27
CA ALA A 121 8.22 23.20 10.22
C ALA A 121 8.63 21.85 9.58
N ASN A 122 8.90 21.81 8.28
CA ASN A 122 9.16 20.58 7.51
C ASN A 122 8.02 19.55 7.56
N HIS A 123 6.77 20.01 7.53
CA HIS A 123 5.54 19.24 7.43
C HIS A 123 4.81 19.53 6.13
N SER A 124 3.74 18.79 5.86
CA SER A 124 2.92 18.93 4.65
C SER A 124 1.59 19.62 4.94
N THR A 125 1.00 20.22 3.90
CA THR A 125 -0.41 20.54 3.91
C THR A 125 -1.23 19.35 3.38
N ALA A 126 -2.51 19.29 3.75
CA ALA A 126 -3.43 18.26 3.26
C ALA A 126 -3.55 18.26 1.72
N LYS A 127 -3.54 19.45 1.12
CA LYS A 127 -3.56 19.60 -0.34
C LYS A 127 -2.26 19.09 -0.97
N GLU A 128 -1.09 19.39 -0.41
CA GLU A 128 0.19 18.87 -0.90
C GLU A 128 0.29 17.35 -0.77
N ALA A 129 -0.27 16.77 0.30
CA ALA A 129 -0.39 15.32 0.45
C ALA A 129 -1.24 14.70 -0.67
N ALA A 130 -2.37 15.35 -1.01
CA ALA A 130 -3.25 14.93 -2.09
C ALA A 130 -2.60 15.06 -3.48
N GLU A 131 -1.86 16.15 -3.73
CA GLU A 131 -1.08 16.34 -4.97
C GLU A 131 -0.02 15.25 -5.15
N LEU A 132 0.67 14.87 -4.07
CA LEU A 132 1.62 13.77 -4.09
C LEU A 132 0.92 12.43 -4.35
N ALA A 133 -0.22 12.16 -3.72
CA ALA A 133 -0.99 10.93 -3.90
C ALA A 133 -1.47 10.78 -5.35
N GLU A 134 -1.97 11.86 -5.99
CA GLU A 134 -2.32 11.87 -7.43
C GLU A 134 -1.10 11.56 -8.29
N LYS A 135 0.01 12.26 -8.07
CA LYS A 135 1.25 12.05 -8.81
C LYS A 135 1.79 10.62 -8.68
N ALA A 136 1.62 10.02 -7.50
CA ALA A 136 2.04 8.65 -7.20
C ALA A 136 1.02 7.59 -7.66
N ASN A 137 -0.13 7.97 -8.19
CA ASN A 137 -1.25 7.08 -8.53
C ASN A 137 -1.65 6.19 -7.35
N VAL A 138 -1.84 6.79 -6.19
CA VAL A 138 -2.30 6.13 -4.96
C VAL A 138 -3.80 5.85 -5.05
N SER A 139 -4.27 4.69 -4.60
CA SER A 139 -5.69 4.38 -4.65
C SER A 139 -6.48 5.08 -3.53
N THR A 140 -5.95 5.10 -2.32
CA THR A 140 -6.60 5.76 -1.16
C THR A 140 -5.56 6.51 -0.35
N LEU A 141 -5.79 7.82 -0.16
CA LEU A 141 -4.98 8.67 0.72
C LEU A 141 -5.63 8.72 2.11
N ILE A 142 -4.81 8.55 3.14
CA ILE A 142 -5.19 8.69 4.54
C ILE A 142 -4.42 9.88 5.11
N LEU A 143 -5.12 10.96 5.43
CA LEU A 143 -4.53 12.12 6.07
C LEU A 143 -4.26 11.81 7.54
N THR A 144 -3.06 12.17 8.02
CA THR A 144 -2.62 11.93 9.40
C THR A 144 -1.83 13.11 9.94
N HIS A 145 -1.47 13.07 11.22
CA HIS A 145 -0.61 14.05 11.87
C HIS A 145 -1.18 15.47 11.87
N PHE A 146 -2.47 15.62 12.20
CA PHE A 146 -3.14 16.92 12.23
C PHE A 146 -2.61 17.82 13.35
N SER A 147 -2.42 19.10 13.05
CA SER A 147 -2.05 20.09 14.07
C SER A 147 -3.19 20.25 15.09
N ALA A 148 -2.84 20.29 16.37
CA ALA A 148 -3.78 20.52 17.48
C ALA A 148 -4.55 21.87 17.40
N ARG A 149 -4.23 22.72 16.43
CA ARG A 149 -4.99 23.97 16.16
C ARG A 149 -6.36 23.73 15.55
N TYR A 150 -6.53 22.58 14.86
CA TYR A 150 -7.79 22.22 14.26
C TYR A 150 -8.62 21.44 15.28
N ASN A 151 -9.87 21.90 15.53
CA ASN A 151 -10.80 21.21 16.41
C ASN A 151 -11.41 19.96 15.72
N ASP A 152 -11.41 19.99 14.40
CA ASP A 152 -11.77 18.86 13.53
C ASP A 152 -10.96 18.95 12.22
N GLU A 153 -10.88 17.87 11.52
CA GLU A 153 -10.10 17.70 10.30
C GLU A 153 -10.86 18.02 9.01
N SER A 154 -12.09 18.54 9.10
CA SER A 154 -12.98 18.73 7.95
C SER A 154 -12.39 19.64 6.87
N VAL A 155 -11.78 20.75 7.27
CA VAL A 155 -11.15 21.71 6.33
C VAL A 155 -10.03 21.03 5.56
N LEU A 156 -9.15 20.29 6.24
CA LEU A 156 -8.04 19.57 5.62
C LEU A 156 -8.55 18.48 4.66
N LEU A 157 -9.58 17.75 5.09
CA LEU A 157 -10.18 16.70 4.29
C LEU A 157 -10.86 17.25 3.01
N GLU A 158 -11.58 18.37 3.13
CA GLU A 158 -12.21 19.02 1.98
C GLU A 158 -11.18 19.52 0.97
N GLU A 159 -10.11 20.20 1.41
CA GLU A 159 -9.01 20.64 0.53
C GLU A 159 -8.37 19.46 -0.21
N ALA A 160 -8.04 18.39 0.50
CA ALA A 160 -7.44 17.21 -0.09
C ALA A 160 -8.36 16.53 -1.11
N LYS A 161 -9.66 16.42 -0.82
CA LYS A 161 -10.65 15.81 -1.72
C LYS A 161 -10.88 16.59 -3.01
N GLN A 162 -10.58 17.88 -3.05
CA GLN A 162 -10.63 18.66 -4.29
C GLN A 162 -9.57 18.18 -5.30
N VAL A 163 -8.46 17.62 -4.80
CA VAL A 163 -7.34 17.10 -5.61
C VAL A 163 -7.45 15.58 -5.76
N HIS A 164 -7.51 14.85 -4.66
CA HIS A 164 -7.58 13.39 -4.64
C HIS A 164 -8.90 12.92 -3.99
N LYS A 165 -9.86 12.50 -4.82
CA LYS A 165 -11.23 12.22 -4.37
C LYS A 165 -11.31 11.11 -3.31
N ASN A 166 -10.50 10.07 -3.45
CA ASN A 166 -10.50 8.95 -2.51
C ASN A 166 -9.57 9.21 -1.33
N THR A 167 -9.88 10.26 -0.58
CA THR A 167 -9.16 10.68 0.62
C THR A 167 -10.03 10.51 1.85
N ILE A 168 -9.45 10.02 2.94
CA ILE A 168 -10.06 9.92 4.25
C ILE A 168 -9.16 10.56 5.30
N ALA A 169 -9.74 11.03 6.40
CA ALA A 169 -8.99 11.47 7.58
C ALA A 169 -8.87 10.29 8.56
N ALA A 170 -7.68 10.10 9.13
CA ALA A 170 -7.51 9.15 10.23
C ALA A 170 -8.31 9.62 11.45
N LYS A 171 -8.85 8.67 12.21
CA LYS A 171 -9.54 8.90 13.49
C LYS A 171 -8.93 7.98 14.53
N ASP A 172 -8.79 8.51 15.75
CA ASP A 172 -8.40 7.75 16.94
C ASP A 172 -9.56 6.90 17.47
#